data_82748d058c786d8b213bdeb8719ec13a
#
_entry.id   82748d058c786d8b213bdeb8719ec13a
#
_cell.length_a   1.000
_cell.length_b   1.000
_cell.length_c   1.000
_cell.angle_alpha   90.00
_cell.angle_beta   90.00
_cell.angle_gamma   90.00
#
_symmetry.space_group_name_H-M   'P 1'
#
loop_
_entity.id
_entity.type
_entity.pdbx_description
1 polymer ?
#
loop_
_entity_poly.entity_id
_entity_poly.type
_entity_poly.pdbx_seq_one_letter_code
_entity_poly.pdbx_strand_id
1 'polypeptide(L)'
;VSVDRIELVAIGNELLLGHTLDTNGAEIARALSAIGVEIVRRSAVPDRPEEIAAGVADALRRTGAVITTGGLGPTRDDMSKKAVAELYGMPLEFDHTVWADIVARFARARRTPVASNRDQAEVPRGATVLRNRWGTAPGLWLEGPPGLTVMLPGVPSEMRKLLEFEVTPRLAARAGGAVVRSLVVRTTAIPESTLAQRMGDVEREIAPLTLAYLPGTHGVDLRLTAWHMKPAEGDRRLREAADLVTSRAGEHVYGEGDADLAAVVLERARRAGLLLGAAESCTGGLVGGRLTDIAGSSDVFIGGMVCYANRLKTELLDVSAALIEAHGAVSEEVARAMAEGALRRLGVDLAVAVTGIAGPGGGTPDKPVGTVWLAVASSKRTEARRVIFLGSRREIRERAAQTALYLLNRRLLAD
;
A
#
# COMPACT_ATOMS: atom_id res chain seq x y z
N VAL A 1 -31.21 -5.70 -13.02
CA VAL A 1 -30.42 -6.94 -12.97
C VAL A 1 -29.44 -6.79 -11.80
N SER A 2 -29.38 -7.81 -10.94
CA SER A 2 -28.35 -7.90 -9.87
C SER A 2 -26.96 -7.95 -10.52
N VAL A 3 -25.99 -7.24 -9.93
CA VAL A 3 -24.59 -7.25 -10.37
C VAL A 3 -23.73 -7.72 -9.21
N ASP A 4 -23.61 -9.04 -9.08
CA ASP A 4 -22.83 -9.64 -7.99
C ASP A 4 -21.40 -9.98 -8.44
N ARG A 5 -21.17 -10.09 -9.75
CA ARG A 5 -19.90 -10.49 -10.37
C ARG A 5 -19.58 -9.57 -11.54
N ILE A 6 -18.34 -9.11 -11.62
CA ILE A 6 -17.89 -8.19 -12.65
C ILE A 6 -16.45 -8.52 -13.07
N GLU A 7 -16.07 -8.21 -14.30
CA GLU A 7 -14.67 -8.25 -14.75
C GLU A 7 -14.10 -6.85 -14.91
N LEU A 8 -12.77 -6.73 -14.76
CA LEU A 8 -12.04 -5.51 -15.03
C LEU A 8 -11.17 -5.68 -16.27
N VAL A 9 -11.25 -4.72 -17.18
CA VAL A 9 -10.42 -4.63 -18.38
C VAL A 9 -9.66 -3.31 -18.35
N ALA A 10 -8.37 -3.38 -18.08
CA ALA A 10 -7.48 -2.23 -18.17
C ALA A 10 -7.01 -2.05 -19.63
N ILE A 11 -7.05 -0.83 -20.13
CA ILE A 11 -6.71 -0.50 -21.52
C ILE A 11 -5.49 0.41 -21.49
N GLY A 12 -4.40 -0.02 -22.14
CA GLY A 12 -3.16 0.74 -22.19
C GLY A 12 -1.97 -0.12 -22.60
N ASN A 13 -1.26 0.30 -23.63
CA ASN A 13 -0.01 -0.36 -24.08
C ASN A 13 1.07 -0.31 -23.00
N GLU A 14 1.13 0.74 -22.18
CA GLU A 14 2.10 0.92 -21.10
C GLU A 14 1.93 -0.14 -19.99
N LEU A 15 0.71 -0.66 -19.80
CA LEU A 15 0.44 -1.74 -18.85
C LEU A 15 1.00 -3.06 -19.35
N LEU A 16 0.80 -3.37 -20.64
CA LEU A 16 1.29 -4.60 -21.27
C LEU A 16 2.81 -4.62 -21.40
N LEU A 17 3.42 -3.45 -21.65
CA LEU A 17 4.87 -3.30 -21.73
C LEU A 17 5.56 -3.22 -20.35
N GLY A 18 4.77 -3.18 -19.26
CA GLY A 18 5.31 -3.11 -17.90
C GLY A 18 5.90 -1.75 -17.52
N HIS A 19 5.65 -0.69 -18.30
CA HIS A 19 6.09 0.66 -17.97
C HIS A 19 5.28 1.26 -16.83
N THR A 20 4.04 0.82 -16.65
CA THR A 20 3.14 1.29 -15.59
C THR A 20 2.46 0.08 -14.93
N LEU A 21 2.33 0.13 -13.61
CA LEU A 21 1.55 -0.87 -12.85
C LEU A 21 0.07 -0.51 -12.86
N ASP A 22 -0.81 -1.51 -13.06
CA ASP A 22 -2.26 -1.33 -12.93
C ASP A 22 -2.66 -1.16 -11.46
N THR A 23 -2.58 0.08 -10.99
CA THR A 23 -3.07 0.47 -9.66
C THR A 23 -4.60 0.66 -9.65
N ASN A 24 -5.18 1.09 -10.77
CA ASN A 24 -6.61 1.32 -10.90
C ASN A 24 -7.41 0.05 -10.65
N GLY A 25 -7.02 -1.06 -11.29
CA GLY A 25 -7.69 -2.34 -11.09
C GLY A 25 -7.64 -2.83 -9.65
N ALA A 26 -6.55 -2.57 -8.91
CA ALA A 26 -6.46 -2.91 -7.50
C ALA A 26 -7.40 -2.06 -6.62
N GLU A 27 -7.52 -0.76 -6.90
CA GLU A 27 -8.42 0.15 -6.18
C GLU A 27 -9.90 -0.15 -6.46
N ILE A 28 -10.25 -0.38 -7.73
CA ILE A 28 -11.61 -0.77 -8.13
C ILE A 28 -12.01 -2.08 -7.42
N ALA A 29 -11.14 -3.09 -7.45
CA ALA A 29 -11.42 -4.37 -6.82
C ALA A 29 -11.69 -4.24 -5.32
N ARG A 30 -10.90 -3.44 -4.59
CA ARG A 30 -11.13 -3.17 -3.17
C ARG A 30 -12.47 -2.47 -2.90
N ALA A 31 -12.77 -1.43 -3.67
CA ALA A 31 -14.01 -0.67 -3.51
C ALA A 31 -15.26 -1.52 -3.78
N LEU A 32 -15.23 -2.36 -4.82
CA LEU A 32 -16.36 -3.20 -5.19
C LEU A 32 -16.55 -4.38 -4.23
N SER A 33 -15.47 -5.00 -3.78
CA SER A 33 -15.54 -6.05 -2.76
C SER A 33 -16.21 -5.55 -1.47
N ALA A 34 -15.96 -4.30 -1.08
CA ALA A 34 -16.56 -3.68 0.10
C ALA A 34 -18.09 -3.56 0.02
N ILE A 35 -18.66 -3.54 -1.19
CA ILE A 35 -20.12 -3.49 -1.43
C ILE A 35 -20.71 -4.83 -1.89
N GLY A 36 -19.92 -5.91 -1.87
CA GLY A 36 -20.38 -7.25 -2.20
C GLY A 36 -20.34 -7.62 -3.68
N VAL A 37 -19.66 -6.83 -4.51
CA VAL A 37 -19.45 -7.15 -5.93
C VAL A 37 -18.11 -7.86 -6.09
N GLU A 38 -18.14 -9.09 -6.56
CA GLU A 38 -16.97 -9.93 -6.78
C GLU A 38 -16.26 -9.57 -8.09
N ILE A 39 -14.97 -9.28 -8.03
CA ILE A 39 -14.12 -9.20 -9.20
C ILE A 39 -13.60 -10.58 -9.53
N VAL A 40 -14.15 -11.20 -10.58
CA VAL A 40 -13.80 -12.59 -10.96
C VAL A 40 -12.58 -12.67 -11.87
N ARG A 41 -12.24 -11.58 -12.56
CA ARG A 41 -11.07 -11.53 -13.43
C ARG A 41 -10.60 -10.10 -13.65
N ARG A 42 -9.30 -9.93 -13.82
CA ARG A 42 -8.65 -8.71 -14.29
C ARG A 42 -7.80 -9.04 -15.50
N SER A 43 -7.91 -8.23 -16.54
CA SER A 43 -7.12 -8.36 -17.77
C SER A 43 -6.66 -6.99 -18.25
N ALA A 44 -5.60 -6.98 -19.06
CA ALA A 44 -5.13 -5.79 -19.75
C ALA A 44 -5.18 -6.05 -21.27
N VAL A 45 -5.58 -5.04 -22.03
CA VAL A 45 -5.63 -5.08 -23.50
C VAL A 45 -4.90 -3.86 -24.09
N PRO A 46 -4.34 -3.98 -25.30
CA PRO A 46 -3.68 -2.85 -25.97
C PRO A 46 -4.71 -1.80 -26.44
N ASP A 47 -4.22 -0.59 -26.73
CA ASP A 47 -5.02 0.52 -27.29
C ASP A 47 -5.35 0.28 -28.79
N ARG A 48 -6.01 -0.84 -29.08
CA ARG A 48 -6.49 -1.21 -30.40
C ARG A 48 -8.00 -1.53 -30.35
N PRO A 49 -8.82 -0.90 -31.20
CA PRO A 49 -10.28 -1.03 -31.15
C PRO A 49 -10.77 -2.49 -31.11
N GLU A 50 -10.18 -3.35 -31.92
CA GLU A 50 -10.57 -4.76 -32.04
C GLU A 50 -10.29 -5.53 -30.76
N GLU A 51 -9.14 -5.29 -30.14
CA GLU A 51 -8.72 -5.94 -28.89
C GLU A 51 -9.56 -5.42 -27.70
N ILE A 52 -9.86 -4.12 -27.68
CA ILE A 52 -10.73 -3.51 -26.67
C ILE A 52 -12.13 -4.11 -26.78
N ALA A 53 -12.71 -4.14 -27.98
CA ALA A 53 -14.05 -4.71 -28.22
C ALA A 53 -14.09 -6.20 -27.85
N ALA A 54 -13.09 -6.99 -28.26
CA ALA A 54 -12.98 -8.42 -27.92
C ALA A 54 -12.90 -8.63 -26.41
N GLY A 55 -12.02 -7.90 -25.72
CA GLY A 55 -11.84 -8.00 -24.25
C GLY A 55 -13.12 -7.66 -23.48
N VAL A 56 -13.82 -6.61 -23.90
CA VAL A 56 -15.10 -6.20 -23.29
C VAL A 56 -16.20 -7.24 -23.59
N ALA A 57 -16.33 -7.69 -24.83
CA ALA A 57 -17.32 -8.70 -25.21
C ALA A 57 -17.11 -10.02 -24.45
N ASP A 58 -15.86 -10.45 -24.31
CA ASP A 58 -15.49 -11.65 -23.55
C ASP A 58 -15.88 -11.53 -22.07
N ALA A 59 -15.60 -10.38 -21.45
CA ALA A 59 -15.97 -10.11 -20.06
C ALA A 59 -17.51 -10.13 -19.89
N LEU A 60 -18.23 -9.45 -20.77
CA LEU A 60 -19.70 -9.43 -20.78
C LEU A 60 -20.33 -10.83 -20.93
N ARG A 61 -19.78 -11.68 -21.82
CA ARG A 61 -20.28 -13.05 -21.96
C ARG A 61 -20.10 -13.89 -20.69
N ARG A 62 -19.05 -13.64 -19.90
CA ARG A 62 -18.79 -14.41 -18.68
C ARG A 62 -19.58 -13.93 -17.48
N THR A 63 -19.77 -12.63 -17.32
CA THR A 63 -20.34 -12.04 -16.10
C THR A 63 -21.56 -11.16 -16.32
N GLY A 64 -21.82 -10.76 -17.56
CA GLY A 64 -22.86 -9.78 -17.88
C GLY A 64 -22.49 -8.34 -17.51
N ALA A 65 -21.35 -8.12 -16.85
CA ALA A 65 -20.91 -6.80 -16.40
C ALA A 65 -19.39 -6.64 -16.48
N VAL A 66 -18.91 -5.48 -16.92
CA VAL A 66 -17.49 -5.14 -17.02
C VAL A 66 -17.24 -3.69 -16.62
N ILE A 67 -16.12 -3.45 -15.94
CA ILE A 67 -15.57 -2.10 -15.80
C ILE A 67 -14.29 -2.01 -16.63
N THR A 68 -14.17 -0.96 -17.45
CA THR A 68 -12.94 -0.64 -18.16
C THR A 68 -12.26 0.58 -17.55
N THR A 69 -10.95 0.67 -17.64
CA THR A 69 -10.17 1.84 -17.24
C THR A 69 -9.12 2.14 -18.30
N GLY A 70 -9.07 3.39 -18.76
CA GLY A 70 -8.17 3.85 -19.82
C GLY A 70 -8.87 4.16 -21.15
N GLY A 71 -8.16 4.85 -22.05
CA GLY A 71 -8.61 5.16 -23.41
C GLY A 71 -9.78 6.12 -23.54
N LEU A 72 -10.02 7.01 -22.55
CA LEU A 72 -11.06 8.04 -22.57
C LEU A 72 -10.50 9.47 -22.71
N GLY A 73 -9.22 9.61 -22.90
CA GLY A 73 -8.56 10.90 -23.06
C GLY A 73 -8.82 11.57 -24.43
N PRO A 74 -8.13 12.68 -24.71
CA PRO A 74 -8.29 13.43 -25.96
C PRO A 74 -7.27 13.05 -27.04
N THR A 75 -6.50 11.99 -26.87
CA THR A 75 -5.43 11.59 -27.78
C THR A 75 -5.93 10.57 -28.81
N ARG A 76 -5.18 10.37 -29.89
CA ARG A 76 -5.63 9.48 -30.99
C ARG A 76 -5.67 8.01 -30.62
N ASP A 77 -4.94 7.63 -29.60
CA ASP A 77 -4.89 6.29 -29.01
C ASP A 77 -6.03 6.05 -28.01
N ASP A 78 -6.79 7.09 -27.62
CA ASP A 78 -7.98 6.96 -26.77
C ASP A 78 -9.18 6.42 -27.56
N MET A 79 -9.14 5.11 -27.89
CA MET A 79 -10.13 4.47 -28.76
C MET A 79 -11.22 3.70 -28.02
N SER A 80 -11.14 3.62 -26.68
CA SER A 80 -12.03 2.77 -25.88
C SER A 80 -13.50 3.09 -26.05
N LYS A 81 -13.84 4.36 -26.06
CA LYS A 81 -15.21 4.82 -26.20
C LYS A 81 -15.84 4.39 -27.54
N LYS A 82 -15.09 4.55 -28.64
CA LYS A 82 -15.55 4.17 -29.96
C LYS A 82 -15.73 2.66 -30.08
N ALA A 83 -14.74 1.89 -29.64
CA ALA A 83 -14.79 0.42 -29.71
C ALA A 83 -15.97 -0.15 -28.90
N VAL A 84 -16.22 0.40 -27.71
CA VAL A 84 -17.34 -0.05 -26.88
C VAL A 84 -18.69 0.42 -27.46
N ALA A 85 -18.78 1.66 -27.98
CA ALA A 85 -20.00 2.15 -28.62
C ALA A 85 -20.40 1.29 -29.83
N GLU A 86 -19.44 0.89 -30.64
CA GLU A 86 -19.66 -0.03 -31.78
C GLU A 86 -20.16 -1.41 -31.32
N LEU A 87 -19.59 -1.96 -30.23
CA LEU A 87 -20.04 -3.24 -29.65
C LEU A 87 -21.52 -3.18 -29.20
N TYR A 88 -21.99 -2.01 -28.74
CA TYR A 88 -23.36 -1.80 -28.33
C TYR A 88 -24.28 -1.36 -29.49
N GLY A 89 -23.75 -1.11 -30.66
CA GLY A 89 -24.50 -0.52 -31.80
C GLY A 89 -24.97 0.92 -31.51
N MET A 90 -24.31 1.64 -30.63
CA MET A 90 -24.64 2.99 -30.21
C MET A 90 -23.81 4.01 -30.98
N PRO A 91 -24.41 4.88 -31.81
CA PRO A 91 -23.66 5.97 -32.45
C PRO A 91 -23.16 6.96 -31.41
N LEU A 92 -21.98 7.57 -31.68
CA LEU A 92 -21.49 8.66 -30.87
C LEU A 92 -22.22 9.96 -31.20
N GLU A 93 -22.64 10.70 -30.19
CA GLU A 93 -23.29 11.99 -30.28
C GLU A 93 -22.61 13.02 -29.41
N PHE A 94 -22.53 14.27 -29.89
CA PHE A 94 -21.92 15.35 -29.14
C PHE A 94 -22.81 15.79 -27.98
N ASP A 95 -22.28 15.69 -26.75
CA ASP A 95 -22.96 16.12 -25.53
C ASP A 95 -22.47 17.53 -25.12
N HIS A 96 -23.40 18.50 -25.28
CA HIS A 96 -23.13 19.90 -24.96
C HIS A 96 -22.85 20.11 -23.45
N THR A 97 -23.38 19.27 -22.57
CA THR A 97 -23.17 19.39 -21.12
C THR A 97 -21.77 18.96 -20.77
N VAL A 98 -21.31 17.82 -21.32
CA VAL A 98 -19.91 17.37 -21.16
C VAL A 98 -18.94 18.42 -21.70
N TRP A 99 -19.23 18.98 -22.88
CA TRP A 99 -18.40 20.03 -23.45
C TRP A 99 -18.35 21.28 -22.55
N ALA A 100 -19.47 21.72 -22.01
CA ALA A 100 -19.53 22.85 -21.08
C ALA A 100 -18.69 22.57 -19.79
N ASP A 101 -18.73 21.37 -19.26
CA ASP A 101 -17.91 20.97 -18.11
C ASP A 101 -16.42 21.02 -18.43
N ILE A 102 -16.00 20.54 -19.62
CA ILE A 102 -14.61 20.60 -20.09
C ILE A 102 -14.16 22.07 -20.21
N VAL A 103 -14.94 22.92 -20.89
CA VAL A 103 -14.63 24.35 -21.05
C VAL A 103 -14.51 25.04 -19.69
N ALA A 104 -15.45 24.80 -18.79
CA ALA A 104 -15.42 25.39 -17.44
C ALA A 104 -14.16 24.98 -16.66
N ARG A 105 -13.72 23.72 -16.82
CA ARG A 105 -12.49 23.22 -16.18
C ARG A 105 -11.24 23.90 -16.73
N PHE A 106 -11.12 24.02 -18.05
CA PHE A 106 -10.00 24.72 -18.68
C PHE A 106 -9.96 26.19 -18.26
N ALA A 107 -11.13 26.85 -18.19
CA ALA A 107 -11.23 28.24 -17.75
C ALA A 107 -10.72 28.45 -16.31
N ARG A 108 -11.02 27.52 -15.37
CA ARG A 108 -10.48 27.56 -14.00
C ARG A 108 -8.95 27.47 -13.99
N ALA A 109 -8.36 26.73 -14.93
CA ALA A 109 -6.90 26.63 -15.10
C ALA A 109 -6.31 27.79 -15.94
N ARG A 110 -7.13 28.79 -16.34
CA ARG A 110 -6.74 29.88 -17.25
C ARG A 110 -6.20 29.37 -18.59
N ARG A 111 -6.80 28.30 -19.12
CA ARG A 111 -6.45 27.67 -20.40
C ARG A 111 -7.68 27.56 -21.30
N THR A 112 -7.46 27.28 -22.57
CA THR A 112 -8.50 27.02 -23.55
C THR A 112 -8.43 25.56 -24.01
N PRO A 113 -9.56 24.84 -24.14
CA PRO A 113 -9.54 23.51 -24.71
C PRO A 113 -9.00 23.54 -26.15
N VAL A 114 -8.24 22.53 -26.52
CA VAL A 114 -7.81 22.31 -27.90
C VAL A 114 -8.82 21.46 -28.67
N ALA A 115 -8.71 21.42 -30.00
CA ALA A 115 -9.68 20.74 -30.85
C ALA A 115 -9.93 19.28 -30.46
N SER A 116 -8.87 18.55 -30.09
CA SER A 116 -8.97 17.13 -29.66
C SER A 116 -9.77 16.94 -28.36
N ASN A 117 -9.89 17.96 -27.51
CA ASN A 117 -10.76 17.83 -26.32
C ASN A 117 -12.25 17.74 -26.68
N ARG A 118 -12.62 18.14 -27.93
CA ARG A 118 -14.00 18.04 -28.40
C ARG A 118 -14.46 16.59 -28.51
N ASP A 119 -13.56 15.69 -28.88
CA ASP A 119 -13.84 14.25 -28.98
C ASP A 119 -14.22 13.63 -27.62
N GLN A 120 -13.75 14.23 -26.51
CA GLN A 120 -14.16 13.78 -25.16
C GLN A 120 -15.65 14.04 -24.88
N ALA A 121 -16.26 15.02 -25.57
CA ALA A 121 -17.67 15.31 -25.45
C ALA A 121 -18.57 14.48 -26.39
N GLU A 122 -18.03 13.64 -27.26
CA GLU A 122 -18.78 12.63 -27.98
C GLU A 122 -19.09 11.45 -27.05
N VAL A 123 -20.36 11.12 -26.86
CA VAL A 123 -20.80 10.03 -25.98
C VAL A 123 -21.69 9.06 -26.73
N PRO A 124 -21.70 7.76 -26.40
CA PRO A 124 -22.61 6.81 -27.01
C PRO A 124 -24.08 7.19 -26.72
N ARG A 125 -24.92 7.20 -27.74
CA ARG A 125 -26.37 7.51 -27.61
C ARG A 125 -27.02 6.58 -26.60
N GLY A 126 -27.64 7.13 -25.57
CA GLY A 126 -28.32 6.38 -24.52
C GLY A 126 -27.40 5.95 -23.35
N ALA A 127 -26.13 6.21 -23.42
CA ALA A 127 -25.24 6.02 -22.27
C ALA A 127 -25.54 7.06 -21.17
N THR A 128 -25.43 6.66 -19.92
CA THR A 128 -25.44 7.61 -18.81
C THR A 128 -24.03 8.17 -18.60
N VAL A 129 -23.90 9.49 -18.70
CA VAL A 129 -22.64 10.19 -18.44
C VAL A 129 -22.39 10.26 -16.92
N LEU A 130 -21.26 9.74 -16.48
CA LEU A 130 -20.75 9.89 -15.12
C LEU A 130 -19.88 11.15 -15.07
N ARG A 131 -20.41 12.23 -14.46
CA ARG A 131 -19.78 13.56 -14.53
C ARG A 131 -18.44 13.60 -13.79
N ASN A 132 -17.37 13.87 -14.51
CA ASN A 132 -16.04 14.02 -13.96
C ASN A 132 -15.77 15.46 -13.51
N ARG A 133 -15.97 15.73 -12.21
CA ARG A 133 -15.66 17.06 -11.63
C ARG A 133 -14.17 17.27 -11.34
N TRP A 134 -13.34 16.25 -11.52
CA TRP A 134 -11.92 16.24 -11.17
C TRP A 134 -10.99 16.16 -12.37
N GLY A 135 -11.52 15.81 -13.55
CA GLY A 135 -10.80 15.67 -14.82
C GLY A 135 -11.61 16.16 -16.00
N THR A 136 -11.12 15.86 -17.21
CA THR A 136 -11.78 16.22 -18.48
C THR A 136 -12.49 15.05 -19.13
N ALA A 137 -12.08 13.82 -18.87
CA ALA A 137 -12.68 12.61 -19.42
C ALA A 137 -13.88 12.19 -18.57
N PRO A 138 -15.12 12.23 -19.08
CA PRO A 138 -16.27 11.70 -18.34
C PRO A 138 -16.15 10.19 -18.21
N GLY A 139 -16.68 9.62 -17.12
CA GLY A 139 -17.00 8.21 -17.11
C GLY A 139 -18.28 7.94 -17.88
N LEU A 140 -18.48 6.70 -18.34
CA LEU A 140 -19.64 6.30 -19.09
C LEU A 140 -20.24 5.01 -18.49
N TRP A 141 -21.57 4.97 -18.46
CA TRP A 141 -22.33 3.82 -18.02
C TRP A 141 -23.26 3.39 -19.13
N LEU A 142 -22.97 2.22 -19.73
CA LEU A 142 -23.71 1.67 -20.84
C LEU A 142 -24.48 0.42 -20.39
N GLU A 143 -25.77 0.37 -20.67
CA GLU A 143 -26.61 -0.81 -20.47
C GLU A 143 -27.32 -1.16 -21.78
N GLY A 144 -27.33 -2.44 -22.10
CA GLY A 144 -27.98 -2.91 -23.34
C GLY A 144 -27.88 -4.42 -23.48
N PRO A 145 -28.23 -4.95 -24.67
CA PRO A 145 -28.24 -6.39 -24.93
C PRO A 145 -26.91 -7.10 -24.59
N PRO A 146 -25.70 -6.50 -24.77
CA PRO A 146 -24.47 -7.15 -24.37
C PRO A 146 -24.28 -7.26 -22.85
N GLY A 147 -24.90 -6.38 -22.06
CA GLY A 147 -24.79 -6.32 -20.61
C GLY A 147 -24.54 -4.92 -20.08
N LEU A 148 -23.80 -4.82 -18.96
CA LEU A 148 -23.40 -3.57 -18.32
C LEU A 148 -21.92 -3.30 -18.59
N THR A 149 -21.60 -2.16 -19.19
CA THR A 149 -20.22 -1.65 -19.27
C THR A 149 -20.10 -0.31 -18.57
N VAL A 150 -19.18 -0.21 -17.62
CA VAL A 150 -18.80 1.05 -16.96
C VAL A 150 -17.39 1.42 -17.41
N MET A 151 -17.24 2.59 -18.01
CA MET A 151 -15.96 3.06 -18.51
C MET A 151 -15.43 4.18 -17.64
N LEU A 152 -14.20 4.03 -17.15
CA LEU A 152 -13.53 4.99 -16.27
C LEU A 152 -12.22 5.49 -16.89
N PRO A 153 -11.81 6.75 -16.61
CA PRO A 153 -10.54 7.28 -17.11
C PRO A 153 -9.34 6.52 -16.53
N GLY A 154 -8.23 6.53 -17.27
CA GLY A 154 -6.96 5.93 -16.83
C GLY A 154 -6.28 6.69 -15.70
N VAL A 155 -6.50 8.01 -15.58
CA VAL A 155 -5.88 8.85 -14.54
C VAL A 155 -6.39 8.42 -13.15
N PRO A 156 -5.51 7.91 -12.23
CA PRO A 156 -5.95 7.30 -10.98
C PRO A 156 -6.77 8.21 -10.08
N SER A 157 -6.44 9.50 -10.00
CA SER A 157 -7.18 10.46 -9.18
C SER A 157 -8.61 10.73 -9.69
N GLU A 158 -8.82 10.72 -11.01
CA GLU A 158 -10.13 10.88 -11.64
C GLU A 158 -10.96 9.61 -11.49
N MET A 159 -10.35 8.46 -11.81
CA MET A 159 -10.96 7.13 -11.67
C MET A 159 -11.48 6.90 -10.26
N ARG A 160 -10.64 7.17 -9.24
CA ARG A 160 -11.00 7.00 -7.82
C ARG A 160 -12.23 7.80 -7.43
N LYS A 161 -12.30 9.05 -7.87
CA LYS A 161 -13.45 9.93 -7.54
C LYS A 161 -14.71 9.52 -8.27
N LEU A 162 -14.62 9.15 -9.53
CA LEU A 162 -15.78 8.60 -10.27
C LEU A 162 -16.25 7.28 -9.65
N LEU A 163 -15.33 6.41 -9.27
CA LEU A 163 -15.64 5.17 -8.58
C LEU A 163 -16.38 5.42 -7.26
N GLU A 164 -15.86 6.33 -6.42
CA GLU A 164 -16.43 6.68 -5.12
C GLU A 164 -17.83 7.30 -5.22
N PHE A 165 -18.01 8.31 -6.08
CA PHE A 165 -19.22 9.12 -6.07
C PHE A 165 -20.28 8.69 -7.10
N GLU A 166 -19.88 8.01 -8.17
CA GLU A 166 -20.78 7.69 -9.26
C GLU A 166 -21.03 6.18 -9.43
N VAL A 167 -19.97 5.35 -9.35
CA VAL A 167 -20.07 3.92 -9.66
C VAL A 167 -20.48 3.10 -8.44
N THR A 168 -19.75 3.23 -7.35
CA THR A 168 -19.96 2.44 -6.12
C THR A 168 -21.40 2.55 -5.59
N PRO A 169 -22.04 3.75 -5.50
CA PRO A 169 -23.42 3.84 -5.04
C PRO A 169 -24.43 3.14 -5.96
N ARG A 170 -24.21 3.22 -7.28
CA ARG A 170 -25.09 2.57 -8.27
C ARG A 170 -24.98 1.04 -8.23
N LEU A 171 -23.75 0.52 -8.09
CA LEU A 171 -23.53 -0.92 -7.98
C LEU A 171 -23.99 -1.47 -6.62
N ALA A 172 -23.78 -0.74 -5.53
CA ALA A 172 -24.27 -1.14 -4.19
C ALA A 172 -25.79 -1.33 -4.16
N ALA A 173 -26.53 -0.49 -4.89
CA ALA A 173 -27.99 -0.62 -5.02
C ALA A 173 -28.43 -1.86 -5.83
N ARG A 174 -27.51 -2.53 -6.51
CA ARG A 174 -27.76 -3.72 -7.36
C ARG A 174 -27.08 -4.99 -6.81
N ALA A 175 -26.22 -4.86 -5.81
CA ALA A 175 -25.54 -6.01 -5.18
C ALA A 175 -26.50 -6.80 -4.31
N GLY A 176 -26.34 -8.13 -4.25
CA GLY A 176 -27.20 -9.06 -3.51
C GLY A 176 -27.08 -9.02 -1.98
N GLY A 177 -26.35 -8.05 -1.42
CA GLY A 177 -26.26 -7.80 0.01
C GLY A 177 -25.26 -8.68 0.78
N ALA A 178 -24.69 -9.72 0.17
CA ALA A 178 -23.56 -10.44 0.72
C ALA A 178 -22.25 -9.74 0.32
N VAL A 179 -21.36 -9.49 1.27
CA VAL A 179 -20.13 -8.74 1.03
C VAL A 179 -18.88 -9.62 1.16
N VAL A 180 -17.81 -9.22 0.49
CA VAL A 180 -16.45 -9.74 0.76
C VAL A 180 -15.73 -8.70 1.61
N ARG A 181 -15.34 -9.10 2.82
CA ARG A 181 -14.61 -8.23 3.75
C ARG A 181 -13.32 -8.86 4.18
N SER A 182 -12.30 -8.05 4.33
CA SER A 182 -11.00 -8.51 4.82
C SER A 182 -10.52 -7.64 5.96
N LEU A 183 -9.81 -8.26 6.89
CA LEU A 183 -9.07 -7.61 7.96
C LEU A 183 -7.62 -8.09 7.88
N VAL A 184 -6.68 -7.17 7.96
CA VAL A 184 -5.25 -7.48 7.93
C VAL A 184 -4.68 -7.27 9.32
N VAL A 185 -4.06 -8.30 9.88
CA VAL A 185 -3.24 -8.21 11.10
C VAL A 185 -1.79 -8.02 10.68
N ARG A 186 -1.21 -6.89 11.10
CA ARG A 186 0.14 -6.49 10.71
C ARG A 186 1.16 -7.08 11.68
N THR A 187 2.11 -7.87 11.15
CA THR A 187 3.20 -8.45 11.96
C THR A 187 4.57 -8.07 11.45
N THR A 188 5.57 -8.12 12.34
CA THR A 188 6.96 -7.82 11.99
C THR A 188 7.94 -8.65 12.82
N ALA A 189 9.20 -8.68 12.39
CA ALA A 189 10.33 -9.33 13.08
C ALA A 189 10.14 -10.84 13.35
N ILE A 190 9.34 -11.51 12.52
CA ILE A 190 9.12 -12.96 12.54
C ILE A 190 9.18 -13.52 11.12
N PRO A 191 9.91 -14.62 10.87
CA PRO A 191 9.89 -15.33 9.60
C PRO A 191 8.51 -15.94 9.31
N GLU A 192 8.12 -16.00 8.03
CA GLU A 192 6.83 -16.57 7.61
C GLU A 192 6.63 -18.00 8.10
N SER A 193 7.65 -18.86 7.96
CA SER A 193 7.57 -20.25 8.41
C SER A 193 7.34 -20.38 9.92
N THR A 194 7.99 -19.53 10.71
CA THR A 194 7.80 -19.49 12.18
C THR A 194 6.41 -18.96 12.52
N LEU A 195 5.92 -17.94 11.80
CA LEU A 195 4.58 -17.41 11.98
C LEU A 195 3.53 -18.47 11.62
N ALA A 196 3.68 -19.17 10.49
CA ALA A 196 2.80 -20.25 10.08
C ALA A 196 2.77 -21.40 11.11
N GLN A 197 3.93 -21.78 11.66
CA GLN A 197 3.99 -22.76 12.74
C GLN A 197 3.22 -22.32 13.99
N ARG A 198 3.31 -21.05 14.38
CA ARG A 198 2.53 -20.49 15.50
C ARG A 198 1.03 -20.47 15.24
N MET A 199 0.64 -20.24 13.99
CA MET A 199 -0.79 -20.28 13.62
C MET A 199 -1.38 -21.69 13.77
N GLY A 200 -0.60 -22.76 13.54
CA GLY A 200 -1.09 -24.13 13.67
C GLY A 200 -2.34 -24.38 12.83
N ASP A 201 -3.39 -24.92 13.44
CA ASP A 201 -4.65 -25.25 12.75
C ASP A 201 -5.66 -24.07 12.69
N VAL A 202 -5.19 -22.83 12.79
CA VAL A 202 -6.05 -21.64 12.81
C VAL A 202 -7.04 -21.59 11.65
N GLU A 203 -6.66 -22.06 10.46
CA GLU A 203 -7.51 -22.06 9.26
C GLU A 203 -8.78 -22.92 9.47
N ARG A 204 -8.67 -24.00 10.22
CA ARG A 204 -9.85 -24.83 10.58
C ARG A 204 -10.72 -24.15 11.63
N GLU A 205 -10.12 -23.47 12.58
CA GLU A 205 -10.81 -22.80 13.68
C GLU A 205 -11.61 -21.58 13.21
N ILE A 206 -11.09 -20.86 12.22
CA ILE A 206 -11.74 -19.67 11.68
C ILE A 206 -12.70 -19.96 10.52
N ALA A 207 -12.82 -21.22 10.07
CA ALA A 207 -13.69 -21.56 8.94
C ALA A 207 -15.12 -21.00 9.13
N PRO A 208 -15.76 -20.46 8.12
CA PRO A 208 -15.42 -20.44 6.69
C PRO A 208 -14.57 -19.22 6.23
N LEU A 209 -13.98 -18.47 7.16
CA LEU A 209 -13.01 -17.44 6.78
C LEU A 209 -11.75 -18.06 6.17
N THR A 210 -11.03 -17.29 5.37
CA THR A 210 -9.72 -17.71 4.85
C THR A 210 -8.61 -16.85 5.43
N LEU A 211 -7.44 -17.46 5.65
CA LEU A 211 -6.21 -16.78 6.05
C LEU A 211 -5.22 -16.79 4.89
N ALA A 212 -4.60 -15.64 4.61
CA ALA A 212 -3.50 -15.53 3.66
C ALA A 212 -2.29 -14.86 4.34
N TYR A 213 -1.11 -15.43 4.11
CA TYR A 213 0.17 -14.86 4.51
C TYR A 213 0.68 -13.97 3.38
N LEU A 214 0.97 -12.72 3.68
CA LEU A 214 1.41 -11.71 2.73
C LEU A 214 2.82 -11.23 3.10
N PRO A 215 3.87 -11.95 2.67
CA PRO A 215 5.25 -11.55 2.98
C PRO A 215 5.62 -10.25 2.28
N GLY A 216 6.31 -9.38 2.99
CA GLY A 216 6.81 -8.10 2.52
C GLY A 216 8.12 -7.70 3.17
N THR A 217 8.63 -6.53 2.79
CA THR A 217 9.88 -5.99 3.34
C THR A 217 9.75 -5.66 4.82
N HIS A 218 8.55 -5.29 5.27
CA HIS A 218 8.29 -4.85 6.64
C HIS A 218 7.83 -5.98 7.57
N GLY A 219 7.54 -7.16 7.04
CA GLY A 219 7.07 -8.30 7.82
C GLY A 219 6.16 -9.21 7.02
N VAL A 220 5.34 -10.01 7.69
CA VAL A 220 4.35 -10.89 7.08
C VAL A 220 2.98 -10.47 7.56
N ASP A 221 2.18 -9.88 6.69
CA ASP A 221 0.82 -9.52 7.03
C ASP A 221 -0.09 -10.75 6.96
N LEU A 222 -1.00 -10.87 7.91
CA LEU A 222 -2.00 -11.95 7.97
C LEU A 222 -3.36 -11.39 7.55
N ARG A 223 -3.82 -11.74 6.35
CA ARG A 223 -5.11 -11.29 5.84
C ARG A 223 -6.19 -12.33 6.06
N LEU A 224 -7.16 -11.98 6.88
CA LEU A 224 -8.40 -12.71 7.09
C LEU A 224 -9.43 -12.22 6.08
N THR A 225 -10.19 -13.13 5.45
CA THR A 225 -11.23 -12.76 4.50
C THR A 225 -12.53 -13.53 4.77
N ALA A 226 -13.61 -12.77 4.89
CA ALA A 226 -14.99 -13.25 4.93
C ALA A 226 -15.59 -13.16 3.53
N TRP A 227 -15.94 -14.32 2.97
CA TRP A 227 -16.48 -14.43 1.62
C TRP A 227 -18.00 -14.54 1.66
N HIS A 228 -18.70 -13.69 0.91
CA HIS A 228 -20.15 -13.76 0.68
C HIS A 228 -20.98 -13.88 1.98
N MET A 229 -20.60 -13.12 3.01
CA MET A 229 -21.33 -13.08 4.29
C MET A 229 -22.19 -11.83 4.40
N LYS A 230 -23.20 -11.89 5.26
CA LYS A 230 -23.91 -10.68 5.69
C LYS A 230 -22.92 -9.74 6.41
N PRO A 231 -22.97 -8.41 6.18
CA PRO A 231 -21.97 -7.48 6.71
C PRO A 231 -21.71 -7.65 8.23
N ALA A 232 -22.75 -7.63 9.05
CA ALA A 232 -22.60 -7.73 10.50
C ALA A 232 -22.01 -9.08 10.97
N GLU A 233 -22.35 -10.18 10.29
CA GLU A 233 -21.78 -11.50 10.60
C GLU A 233 -20.31 -11.58 10.18
N GLY A 234 -20.00 -11.09 8.97
CA GLY A 234 -18.62 -11.03 8.47
C GLY A 234 -17.72 -10.22 9.39
N ASP A 235 -18.17 -9.04 9.82
CA ASP A 235 -17.42 -8.17 10.73
C ASP A 235 -17.16 -8.83 12.09
N ARG A 236 -18.17 -9.47 12.67
CA ARG A 236 -18.04 -10.20 13.96
C ARG A 236 -17.03 -11.33 13.82
N ARG A 237 -17.17 -12.19 12.81
CA ARG A 237 -16.27 -13.33 12.61
C ARG A 237 -14.84 -12.90 12.29
N LEU A 238 -14.66 -11.83 11.51
CA LEU A 238 -13.34 -11.27 11.25
C LEU A 238 -12.68 -10.76 12.53
N ARG A 239 -13.43 -10.13 13.42
CA ARG A 239 -12.91 -9.67 14.71
C ARG A 239 -12.49 -10.85 15.60
N GLU A 240 -13.34 -11.87 15.77
CA GLU A 240 -13.02 -13.09 16.52
C GLU A 240 -11.76 -13.80 15.98
N ALA A 241 -11.65 -13.90 14.65
CA ALA A 241 -10.48 -14.49 14.01
C ALA A 241 -9.22 -13.63 14.17
N ALA A 242 -9.35 -12.31 14.10
CA ALA A 242 -8.24 -11.39 14.32
C ALA A 242 -7.69 -11.46 15.75
N ASP A 243 -8.57 -11.57 16.74
CA ASP A 243 -8.19 -11.75 18.15
C ASP A 243 -7.42 -13.07 18.34
N LEU A 244 -7.87 -14.16 17.72
CA LEU A 244 -7.19 -15.45 17.75
C LEU A 244 -5.80 -15.38 17.10
N VAL A 245 -5.72 -14.83 15.89
CA VAL A 245 -4.47 -14.66 15.14
C VAL A 245 -3.50 -13.76 15.89
N THR A 246 -3.98 -12.65 16.47
CA THR A 246 -3.19 -11.74 17.29
C THR A 246 -2.63 -12.41 18.52
N SER A 247 -3.44 -13.20 19.21
CA SER A 247 -3.00 -13.99 20.39
C SER A 247 -1.86 -14.94 20.02
N ARG A 248 -1.94 -15.66 18.88
CA ARG A 248 -0.92 -16.60 18.43
C ARG A 248 0.35 -15.92 17.91
N ALA A 249 0.22 -14.84 17.17
CA ALA A 249 1.37 -14.07 16.70
C ALA A 249 2.08 -13.31 17.84
N GLY A 250 1.34 -12.93 18.88
CA GLY A 250 1.85 -12.34 20.11
C GLY A 250 2.55 -11.01 19.87
N GLU A 251 3.73 -10.87 20.47
CA GLU A 251 4.54 -9.63 20.42
C GLU A 251 4.92 -9.13 19.03
N HIS A 252 4.75 -9.95 18.00
CA HIS A 252 5.05 -9.60 16.63
C HIS A 252 3.96 -8.77 15.97
N VAL A 253 2.74 -8.72 16.54
CA VAL A 253 1.66 -7.88 16.06
C VAL A 253 1.89 -6.43 16.49
N TYR A 254 1.77 -5.51 15.53
CA TYR A 254 1.88 -4.09 15.81
C TYR A 254 0.63 -3.27 15.45
N GLY A 255 -0.30 -3.85 14.70
CA GLY A 255 -1.53 -3.16 14.32
C GLY A 255 -2.41 -3.96 13.38
N GLU A 256 -3.46 -3.31 12.88
CA GLU A 256 -4.42 -3.85 11.93
C GLU A 256 -4.60 -2.90 10.74
N GLY A 257 -5.10 -3.43 9.63
CA GLY A 257 -5.39 -2.67 8.41
C GLY A 257 -4.14 -2.02 7.80
N ASP A 258 -4.17 -0.71 7.63
CA ASP A 258 -3.08 0.08 7.05
C ASP A 258 -2.12 0.65 8.12
N ALA A 259 -2.13 0.10 9.33
CA ALA A 259 -1.27 0.58 10.42
C ALA A 259 0.21 0.59 10.00
N ASP A 260 0.88 1.72 10.19
CA ASP A 260 2.34 1.85 10.04
C ASP A 260 3.01 1.76 11.42
N LEU A 261 4.09 0.97 11.49
CA LEU A 261 4.81 0.77 12.75
C LEU A 261 5.45 2.05 13.28
N ALA A 262 5.88 2.98 12.41
CA ALA A 262 6.40 4.27 12.84
C ALA A 262 5.30 5.10 13.53
N ALA A 263 4.09 5.12 12.97
CA ALA A 263 2.95 5.79 13.59
C ALA A 263 2.60 5.18 14.96
N VAL A 264 2.63 3.84 15.06
CA VAL A 264 2.39 3.13 16.32
C VAL A 264 3.44 3.46 17.37
N VAL A 265 4.72 3.51 16.98
CA VAL A 265 5.83 3.88 17.87
C VAL A 265 5.67 5.31 18.39
N LEU A 266 5.39 6.28 17.50
CA LEU A 266 5.19 7.68 17.90
C LEU A 266 3.99 7.84 18.81
N GLU A 267 2.88 7.20 18.53
CA GLU A 267 1.67 7.28 19.36
C GLU A 267 1.89 6.69 20.76
N ARG A 268 2.60 5.56 20.85
CA ARG A 268 2.95 4.94 22.15
C ARG A 268 3.90 5.82 22.95
N ALA A 269 4.93 6.36 22.31
CA ALA A 269 5.85 7.29 22.97
C ALA A 269 5.13 8.54 23.47
N ARG A 270 4.21 9.10 22.65
CA ARG A 270 3.39 10.26 23.03
C ARG A 270 2.54 9.97 24.27
N ARG A 271 1.86 8.80 24.30
CA ARG A 271 1.07 8.39 25.46
C ARG A 271 1.89 8.17 26.72
N ALA A 272 3.13 7.70 26.56
CA ALA A 272 4.06 7.49 27.65
C ALA A 272 4.78 8.79 28.08
N GLY A 273 4.66 9.89 27.32
CA GLY A 273 5.39 11.13 27.55
C GLY A 273 6.89 11.01 27.33
N LEU A 274 7.33 10.09 26.43
CA LEU A 274 8.72 9.79 26.18
C LEU A 274 9.21 10.38 24.86
N LEU A 275 10.43 10.91 24.84
CA LEU A 275 11.09 11.44 23.66
C LEU A 275 12.00 10.38 23.01
N LEU A 276 12.01 10.36 21.68
CA LEU A 276 12.72 9.38 20.86
C LEU A 276 13.88 10.00 20.09
N GLY A 277 14.97 9.24 19.94
CA GLY A 277 16.10 9.57 19.09
C GLY A 277 16.63 8.38 18.30
N ALA A 278 17.42 8.63 17.25
CA ALA A 278 18.03 7.60 16.42
C ALA A 278 19.50 7.87 16.11
N ALA A 279 20.31 6.79 16.05
CA ALA A 279 21.67 6.81 15.53
C ALA A 279 21.80 5.79 14.39
N GLU A 280 22.07 6.25 13.19
CA GLU A 280 22.04 5.42 12.00
C GLU A 280 23.38 5.34 11.28
N SER A 281 23.79 4.13 10.94
CA SER A 281 24.93 3.89 10.07
C SER A 281 24.45 3.28 8.73
N CYS A 282 24.31 1.97 8.64
CA CYS A 282 23.95 1.32 7.37
C CYS A 282 22.54 1.68 6.85
N THR A 283 21.61 2.08 7.68
CA THR A 283 20.28 2.55 7.30
C THR A 283 20.29 3.96 6.68
N GLY A 284 21.26 4.81 7.07
CA GLY A 284 21.51 6.08 6.41
C GLY A 284 20.34 7.06 6.43
N GLY A 285 19.61 7.15 7.54
CA GLY A 285 18.48 8.04 7.74
C GLY A 285 17.10 7.41 7.52
N LEU A 286 17.00 6.11 7.19
CA LEU A 286 15.71 5.45 6.96
C LEU A 286 14.82 5.36 8.20
N VAL A 287 15.39 5.19 9.39
CA VAL A 287 14.61 5.17 10.65
C VAL A 287 14.02 6.55 10.91
N GLY A 288 14.87 7.60 10.85
CA GLY A 288 14.43 8.99 10.99
C GLY A 288 13.44 9.37 9.90
N GLY A 289 13.69 9.02 8.64
CA GLY A 289 12.79 9.27 7.51
C GLY A 289 11.41 8.68 7.74
N ARG A 290 11.31 7.41 8.13
CA ARG A 290 10.02 6.76 8.41
C ARG A 290 9.26 7.38 9.57
N LEU A 291 9.95 7.84 10.61
CA LEU A 291 9.30 8.55 11.72
C LEU A 291 8.80 9.92 11.28
N THR A 292 9.59 10.64 10.48
CA THR A 292 9.23 12.00 10.01
C THR A 292 8.20 12.01 8.87
N ASP A 293 7.96 10.88 8.19
CA ASP A 293 6.85 10.74 7.24
C ASP A 293 5.47 10.84 7.92
N ILE A 294 5.42 10.64 9.24
CA ILE A 294 4.18 10.75 10.02
C ILE A 294 3.99 12.20 10.50
N ALA A 295 2.90 12.82 10.10
CA ALA A 295 2.56 14.17 10.52
C ALA A 295 2.49 14.29 12.06
N GLY A 296 3.06 15.34 12.64
CA GLY A 296 3.12 15.57 14.09
C GLY A 296 4.20 14.73 14.80
N SER A 297 5.14 14.13 14.07
CA SER A 297 6.23 13.36 14.69
C SER A 297 7.18 14.20 15.55
N SER A 298 7.29 15.50 15.29
CA SER A 298 8.23 16.42 15.97
C SER A 298 7.92 16.65 17.46
N ASP A 299 6.74 16.28 17.93
CA ASP A 299 6.38 16.34 19.35
C ASP A 299 7.00 15.20 20.18
N VAL A 300 7.49 14.15 19.53
CA VAL A 300 8.03 12.93 20.16
C VAL A 300 9.41 12.57 19.64
N PHE A 301 9.64 12.67 18.31
CA PHE A 301 10.92 12.36 17.68
C PHE A 301 11.80 13.62 17.58
N ILE A 302 12.81 13.72 18.45
CA ILE A 302 13.69 14.90 18.56
C ILE A 302 14.66 14.97 17.38
N GLY A 303 15.12 13.80 16.88
CA GLY A 303 16.01 13.78 15.74
C GLY A 303 16.78 12.48 15.58
N GLY A 304 17.55 12.42 14.49
CA GLY A 304 18.43 11.30 14.17
C GLY A 304 19.79 11.75 13.71
N MET A 305 20.84 11.02 14.10
CA MET A 305 22.23 11.26 13.72
C MET A 305 22.68 10.17 12.73
N VAL A 306 22.99 10.56 11.48
CA VAL A 306 23.54 9.64 10.48
C VAL A 306 25.06 9.59 10.61
N CYS A 307 25.55 8.59 11.32
CA CYS A 307 26.97 8.38 11.63
C CYS A 307 27.58 7.31 10.71
N TYR A 308 27.63 7.59 9.40
CA TYR A 308 28.04 6.60 8.41
C TYR A 308 29.53 6.25 8.48
N ALA A 309 30.39 7.26 8.53
CA ALA A 309 31.83 7.07 8.74
C ALA A 309 32.15 6.80 10.22
N ASN A 310 33.22 6.03 10.49
CA ASN A 310 33.63 5.69 11.87
C ASN A 310 33.96 6.93 12.70
N ARG A 311 34.63 7.94 12.12
CA ARG A 311 34.95 9.20 12.82
C ARG A 311 33.68 9.89 13.34
N LEU A 312 32.55 9.84 12.58
CA LEU A 312 31.27 10.46 13.01
C LEU A 312 30.63 9.72 14.19
N LYS A 313 30.87 8.41 14.34
CA LYS A 313 30.45 7.68 15.53
C LYS A 313 31.15 8.21 16.77
N THR A 314 32.44 8.57 16.63
CA THR A 314 33.23 9.17 17.71
C THR A 314 32.85 10.62 17.96
N GLU A 315 32.80 11.44 16.91
CA GLU A 315 32.58 12.88 17.04
C GLU A 315 31.14 13.25 17.50
N LEU A 316 30.14 12.54 17.00
CA LEU A 316 28.72 12.88 17.27
C LEU A 316 28.12 12.07 18.43
N LEU A 317 28.58 10.84 18.64
CA LEU A 317 27.97 9.91 19.60
C LEU A 317 28.91 9.52 20.76
N ASP A 318 30.14 10.06 20.82
CA ASP A 318 31.15 9.74 21.82
C ASP A 318 31.56 8.24 21.84
N VAL A 319 31.39 7.52 20.73
CA VAL A 319 31.86 6.15 20.61
C VAL A 319 33.38 6.14 20.60
N SER A 320 34.02 5.46 21.55
CA SER A 320 35.48 5.41 21.64
C SER A 320 36.12 4.85 20.37
N ALA A 321 37.10 5.53 19.81
CA ALA A 321 37.86 5.03 18.67
C ALA A 321 38.52 3.66 18.98
N ALA A 322 39.02 3.46 20.20
CA ALA A 322 39.56 2.18 20.64
C ALA A 322 38.50 1.06 20.66
N LEU A 323 37.25 1.37 20.98
CA LEU A 323 36.16 0.40 20.93
C LEU A 323 35.88 -0.05 19.47
N ILE A 324 35.91 0.92 18.54
CA ILE A 324 35.72 0.64 17.11
C ILE A 324 36.89 -0.19 16.56
N GLU A 325 38.10 0.10 16.97
CA GLU A 325 39.29 -0.63 16.55
C GLU A 325 39.30 -2.08 17.08
N ALA A 326 38.91 -2.28 18.34
CA ALA A 326 38.92 -3.60 18.99
C ALA A 326 37.82 -4.54 18.45
N HIS A 327 36.59 -4.02 18.20
CA HIS A 327 35.40 -4.84 17.90
C HIS A 327 34.88 -4.65 16.45
N GLY A 328 35.40 -3.63 15.75
CA GLY A 328 34.87 -3.20 14.45
C GLY A 328 33.58 -2.41 14.59
N ALA A 329 33.26 -1.59 13.57
CA ALA A 329 32.10 -0.73 13.58
C ALA A 329 30.75 -1.51 13.61
N VAL A 330 30.78 -2.78 13.19
CA VAL A 330 29.59 -3.67 13.20
C VAL A 330 29.79 -4.71 14.31
N SER A 331 29.40 -4.33 15.50
CA SER A 331 29.52 -5.15 16.72
C SER A 331 28.45 -4.74 17.73
N GLU A 332 28.24 -5.58 18.73
CA GLU A 332 27.31 -5.28 19.84
C GLU A 332 27.76 -4.05 20.63
N GLU A 333 29.06 -4.01 20.95
CA GLU A 333 29.68 -2.96 21.75
C GLU A 333 29.51 -1.58 21.10
N VAL A 334 29.75 -1.51 19.79
CA VAL A 334 29.57 -0.26 19.03
C VAL A 334 28.10 0.10 18.89
N ALA A 335 27.19 -0.85 18.66
CA ALA A 335 25.77 -0.56 18.59
C ALA A 335 25.22 -0.01 19.92
N ARG A 336 25.61 -0.60 21.05
CA ARG A 336 25.28 -0.11 22.39
C ARG A 336 25.81 1.30 22.62
N ALA A 337 27.07 1.52 22.35
CA ALA A 337 27.69 2.84 22.52
C ALA A 337 27.04 3.91 21.63
N MET A 338 26.67 3.56 20.41
CA MET A 338 25.90 4.45 19.51
C MET A 338 24.53 4.82 20.08
N ALA A 339 23.77 3.86 20.62
CA ALA A 339 22.47 4.11 21.21
C ALA A 339 22.56 4.99 22.46
N GLU A 340 23.51 4.69 23.34
CA GLU A 340 23.79 5.47 24.56
C GLU A 340 24.30 6.89 24.24
N GLY A 341 25.14 6.99 23.20
CA GLY A 341 25.60 8.29 22.70
C GLY A 341 24.44 9.15 22.19
N ALA A 342 23.56 8.56 21.37
CA ALA A 342 22.36 9.25 20.88
C ALA A 342 21.41 9.66 22.01
N LEU A 343 21.19 8.79 22.99
CA LEU A 343 20.38 9.08 24.18
C LEU A 343 20.87 10.37 24.87
N ARG A 344 22.17 10.45 25.14
CA ARG A 344 22.80 11.61 25.82
C ARG A 344 22.79 12.86 24.94
N ARG A 345 23.25 12.72 23.68
CA ARG A 345 23.47 13.87 22.79
C ARG A 345 22.17 14.55 22.35
N LEU A 346 21.09 13.76 22.18
CA LEU A 346 19.77 14.28 21.82
C LEU A 346 18.93 14.64 23.05
N GLY A 347 19.33 14.22 24.26
CA GLY A 347 18.56 14.47 25.48
C GLY A 347 17.18 13.81 25.46
N VAL A 348 17.12 12.56 24.96
CA VAL A 348 15.86 11.80 24.78
C VAL A 348 15.75 10.68 25.82
N ASP A 349 14.56 10.11 25.97
CA ASP A 349 14.28 9.03 26.91
C ASP A 349 14.59 7.65 26.35
N LEU A 350 14.41 7.47 25.04
CA LEU A 350 14.75 6.27 24.30
C LEU A 350 15.52 6.62 23.02
N ALA A 351 16.61 5.93 22.78
CA ALA A 351 17.36 6.04 21.53
C ALA A 351 17.60 4.68 20.89
N VAL A 352 17.38 4.57 19.57
CA VAL A 352 17.72 3.37 18.80
C VAL A 352 18.96 3.59 17.96
N ALA A 353 19.86 2.61 17.92
CA ALA A 353 21.03 2.62 17.04
C ALA A 353 21.02 1.44 16.07
N VAL A 354 21.54 1.68 14.86
CA VAL A 354 21.68 0.66 13.81
C VAL A 354 23.07 0.75 13.17
N THR A 355 23.82 -0.35 13.22
CA THR A 355 25.09 -0.51 12.48
C THR A 355 25.11 -1.87 11.78
N GLY A 356 25.67 -1.96 10.57
CA GLY A 356 25.61 -3.23 9.82
C GLY A 356 26.28 -3.21 8.46
N ILE A 357 26.32 -4.38 7.84
CA ILE A 357 26.89 -4.65 6.52
C ILE A 357 25.73 -4.89 5.53
N ALA A 358 25.35 -3.85 4.81
CA ALA A 358 24.23 -3.94 3.87
C ALA A 358 24.62 -4.50 2.48
N GLY A 359 25.91 -4.72 2.23
CA GLY A 359 26.38 -5.29 0.97
C GLY A 359 26.43 -4.27 -0.20
N PRO A 360 26.77 -4.76 -1.44
CA PRO A 360 27.10 -6.15 -1.77
C PRO A 360 28.47 -6.64 -1.23
N GLY A 361 29.38 -5.74 -0.89
CA GLY A 361 30.69 -6.04 -0.30
C GLY A 361 30.74 -5.81 1.22
N GLY A 362 31.93 -5.98 1.81
CA GLY A 362 32.24 -5.70 3.22
C GLY A 362 31.90 -6.83 4.19
N GLY A 363 31.39 -7.96 3.71
CA GLY A 363 31.18 -9.15 4.53
C GLY A 363 32.45 -9.95 4.75
N THR A 364 32.53 -10.63 5.90
CA THR A 364 33.54 -11.63 6.26
C THR A 364 32.83 -12.94 6.66
N PRO A 365 33.56 -14.09 6.79
CA PRO A 365 32.94 -15.32 7.27
C PRO A 365 32.20 -15.15 8.61
N ASP A 366 32.77 -14.39 9.55
CA ASP A 366 32.18 -14.16 10.88
C ASP A 366 31.06 -13.11 10.87
N LYS A 367 31.15 -12.16 9.93
CA LYS A 367 30.17 -11.07 9.76
C LYS A 367 29.74 -10.99 8.29
N PRO A 368 28.94 -11.95 7.80
CA PRO A 368 28.51 -11.96 6.40
C PRO A 368 27.67 -10.72 6.06
N VAL A 369 27.52 -10.45 4.73
CA VAL A 369 26.59 -9.43 4.25
C VAL A 369 25.20 -9.69 4.82
N GLY A 370 24.54 -8.64 5.27
CA GLY A 370 23.27 -8.71 6.01
C GLY A 370 23.40 -8.71 7.52
N THR A 371 24.63 -8.85 8.07
CA THR A 371 24.85 -8.72 9.52
C THR A 371 24.55 -7.30 9.97
N VAL A 372 23.55 -7.14 10.83
CA VAL A 372 23.14 -5.86 11.43
C VAL A 372 23.05 -6.02 12.94
N TRP A 373 23.65 -5.10 13.66
CA TRP A 373 23.47 -4.90 15.08
C TRP A 373 22.54 -3.70 15.32
N LEU A 374 21.57 -3.91 16.17
CA LEU A 374 20.62 -2.88 16.61
C LEU A 374 20.68 -2.80 18.14
N ALA A 375 20.58 -1.59 18.66
CA ALA A 375 20.51 -1.40 20.11
C ALA A 375 19.43 -0.35 20.45
N VAL A 376 18.78 -0.53 21.60
CA VAL A 376 17.87 0.47 22.17
C VAL A 376 18.38 0.80 23.57
N ALA A 377 18.62 2.08 23.81
CA ALA A 377 19.07 2.61 25.10
C ALA A 377 17.99 3.44 25.76
N SER A 378 17.88 3.31 27.08
CA SER A 378 17.16 4.19 27.99
C SER A 378 18.04 4.53 29.18
N SER A 379 17.61 5.41 30.06
CA SER A 379 18.34 5.70 31.32
C SER A 379 18.52 4.49 32.23
N LYS A 380 17.68 3.44 32.07
CA LYS A 380 17.71 2.23 32.92
C LYS A 380 18.57 1.11 32.36
N ARG A 381 18.56 0.89 31.03
CA ARG A 381 19.28 -0.22 30.38
C ARG A 381 19.44 0.00 28.89
N THR A 382 20.47 -0.65 28.34
CA THR A 382 20.69 -0.77 26.89
C THR A 382 20.57 -2.23 26.49
N GLU A 383 19.74 -2.53 25.49
CA GLU A 383 19.60 -3.85 24.91
C GLU A 383 20.12 -3.85 23.48
N ALA A 384 20.81 -4.91 23.07
CA ALA A 384 21.29 -5.06 21.71
C ALA A 384 20.86 -6.40 21.11
N ARG A 385 20.68 -6.42 19.79
CA ARG A 385 20.29 -7.60 19.03
C ARG A 385 21.05 -7.68 17.73
N ARG A 386 21.63 -8.85 17.43
CA ARG A 386 22.18 -9.19 16.12
C ARG A 386 21.10 -9.83 15.25
N VAL A 387 21.02 -9.40 13.98
CA VAL A 387 20.18 -10.02 12.96
C VAL A 387 21.00 -10.17 11.68
N ILE A 388 20.79 -11.26 10.95
CA ILE A 388 21.34 -11.45 9.61
C ILE A 388 20.17 -11.42 8.63
N PHE A 389 20.11 -10.36 7.83
CA PHE A 389 19.08 -10.20 6.80
C PHE A 389 19.57 -10.75 5.46
N LEU A 390 18.70 -11.43 4.75
CA LEU A 390 18.92 -11.86 3.37
C LEU A 390 18.30 -10.85 2.40
N GLY A 391 18.89 -10.72 1.20
CA GLY A 391 18.36 -9.88 0.13
C GLY A 391 19.36 -8.85 -0.39
N SER A 392 18.86 -7.95 -1.21
CA SER A 392 19.61 -6.82 -1.76
C SER A 392 19.97 -5.79 -0.68
N ARG A 393 20.95 -4.94 -0.97
CA ARG A 393 21.33 -3.81 -0.10
C ARG A 393 20.11 -2.96 0.32
N ARG A 394 19.17 -2.73 -0.57
CA ARG A 394 17.96 -1.97 -0.28
C ARG A 394 17.09 -2.69 0.74
N GLU A 395 16.80 -3.97 0.50
CA GLU A 395 15.97 -4.78 1.40
C GLU A 395 16.58 -4.93 2.79
N ILE A 396 17.91 -5.14 2.87
CA ILE A 396 18.63 -5.23 4.15
C ILE A 396 18.46 -3.92 4.95
N ARG A 397 18.62 -2.77 4.33
CA ARG A 397 18.44 -1.46 4.97
C ARG A 397 17.00 -1.22 5.43
N GLU A 398 16.02 -1.55 4.59
CA GLU A 398 14.58 -1.40 4.91
C GLU A 398 14.17 -2.32 6.06
N ARG A 399 14.62 -3.59 6.03
CA ARG A 399 14.38 -4.55 7.13
C ARG A 399 15.08 -4.16 8.42
N ALA A 400 16.27 -3.60 8.34
CA ALA A 400 16.99 -3.09 9.51
C ALA A 400 16.25 -1.89 10.15
N ALA A 401 15.75 -0.95 9.34
CA ALA A 401 14.94 0.16 9.84
C ALA A 401 13.63 -0.32 10.46
N GLN A 402 12.95 -1.28 9.83
CA GLN A 402 11.73 -1.89 10.39
C GLN A 402 12.01 -2.58 11.74
N THR A 403 13.14 -3.30 11.84
CA THR A 403 13.52 -3.97 13.09
C THR A 403 13.90 -2.96 14.18
N ALA A 404 14.49 -1.82 13.82
CA ALA A 404 14.76 -0.74 14.77
C ALA A 404 13.46 -0.18 15.37
N LEU A 405 12.46 0.09 14.53
CA LEU A 405 11.13 0.51 14.97
C LEU A 405 10.44 -0.56 15.84
N TYR A 406 10.58 -1.83 15.48
CA TYR A 406 10.07 -2.93 16.30
C TYR A 406 10.69 -2.99 17.69
N LEU A 407 12.01 -2.79 17.80
CA LEU A 407 12.67 -2.77 19.10
C LEU A 407 12.25 -1.57 19.95
N LEU A 408 12.07 -0.38 19.35
CA LEU A 408 11.47 0.77 20.04
C LEU A 408 10.06 0.44 20.52
N ASN A 409 9.24 -0.15 19.66
CA ASN A 409 7.87 -0.56 19.99
C ASN A 409 7.82 -1.55 21.16
N ARG A 410 8.71 -2.54 21.14
CA ARG A 410 8.85 -3.53 22.23
C ARG A 410 9.22 -2.86 23.55
N ARG A 411 10.15 -1.90 23.49
CA ARG A 411 10.61 -1.18 24.67
C ARG A 411 9.49 -0.33 25.29
N LEU A 412 8.71 0.36 24.45
CA LEU A 412 7.55 1.17 24.89
C LEU A 412 6.42 0.33 25.48
N LEU A 413 6.35 -0.97 25.20
CA LEU A 413 5.38 -1.90 25.80
C LEU A 413 5.84 -2.47 27.14
N ALA A 414 7.15 -2.47 27.41
CA ALA A 414 7.73 -3.08 28.60
C ALA A 414 7.97 -2.06 29.76
N ASP A 415 8.02 -0.77 29.46
CA ASP A 415 8.16 0.33 30.40
C ASP A 415 6.82 0.93 30.81
#